data_2284c730eb1b8e90521cde7f39aea42a
#
_entry.id   2284c730eb1b8e90521cde7f39aea42a
#
_cell.length_a   1.000
_cell.length_b   1.000
_cell.length_c   1.000
_cell.angle_alpha   90.00
_cell.angle_beta   90.00
_cell.angle_gamma   90.00
#
_symmetry.space_group_name_H-M   'P 1'
#
loop_
_entity.id
_entity.type
_entity.pdbx_description
1 polymer ?
#
loop_
_entity_poly.entity_id
_entity_poly.type
_entity_poly.pdbx_seq_one_letter_code
_entity_poly.pdbx_strand_id
1 'polypeptide(L)'
;MYFSLDALPIRFEPDCDEVYDFQCQNNVECTDINNVCNGQSECSDGSDEKQELCSIPFDIKLVGGSDERTGRVVIRHRGIWGTICEDNFGDNEAKVVCRMLGFPNSNAKFLHNATTDYHDKGPIWITLKEEDDCTGNESHLDQCKQSYLWEHDYTCNHSEDVVVTCL
;
A
#
# COMPACT_ATOMS: atom_id res chain seq x y z
N MET A 1 -40.05 -41.36 2.05
CA MET A 1 -39.22 -40.43 2.80
C MET A 1 -38.40 -39.60 1.80
N TYR A 2 -38.86 -38.41 1.49
CA TYR A 2 -38.13 -37.52 0.58
C TYR A 2 -37.18 -36.70 1.44
N PHE A 3 -35.87 -36.88 1.24
CA PHE A 3 -34.88 -35.98 1.77
C PHE A 3 -34.88 -34.73 0.88
N SER A 4 -35.37 -33.63 1.43
CA SER A 4 -35.19 -32.29 0.87
C SER A 4 -33.68 -32.00 0.93
N LEU A 5 -33.05 -31.92 -0.22
CA LEU A 5 -31.73 -31.30 -0.31
C LEU A 5 -31.99 -29.79 -0.16
N ASP A 6 -31.86 -29.31 1.07
CA ASP A 6 -31.75 -27.88 1.33
C ASP A 6 -30.52 -27.38 0.55
N ALA A 7 -30.80 -26.76 -0.60
CA ALA A 7 -29.78 -26.07 -1.35
C ALA A 7 -29.19 -25.01 -0.41
N LEU A 8 -27.95 -25.19 0.02
CA LEU A 8 -27.20 -24.14 0.71
C LEU A 8 -27.29 -22.89 -0.16
N PRO A 9 -27.62 -21.73 0.43
CA PRO A 9 -27.65 -20.50 -0.35
C PRO A 9 -26.29 -20.31 -1.00
N ILE A 10 -26.28 -20.18 -2.34
CA ILE A 10 -25.11 -19.80 -3.09
C ILE A 10 -24.71 -18.43 -2.51
N ARG A 11 -23.68 -18.39 -1.66
CA ARG A 11 -23.05 -17.14 -1.26
C ARG A 11 -22.33 -16.62 -2.49
N PHE A 12 -22.90 -15.62 -3.11
CA PHE A 12 -22.13 -14.78 -4.04
C PHE A 12 -21.19 -13.97 -3.17
N GLU A 13 -19.96 -14.40 -3.06
CA GLU A 13 -18.90 -13.53 -2.56
C GLU A 13 -18.70 -12.44 -3.60
N PRO A 14 -18.62 -11.17 -3.22
CA PRO A 14 -18.34 -10.11 -4.17
C PRO A 14 -16.94 -10.33 -4.77
N ASP A 15 -16.83 -10.14 -6.07
CA ASP A 15 -15.56 -10.20 -6.80
C ASP A 15 -14.83 -8.85 -6.61
N CYS A 16 -14.30 -8.63 -5.38
CA CYS A 16 -13.54 -7.44 -5.06
C CYS A 16 -12.17 -7.51 -5.71
N ASP A 17 -11.76 -6.45 -6.37
CA ASP A 17 -10.40 -6.33 -6.88
C ASP A 17 -9.44 -6.09 -5.71
N GLU A 18 -8.45 -6.97 -5.53
CA GLU A 18 -7.52 -6.91 -4.39
C GLU A 18 -6.64 -5.64 -4.38
N VAL A 19 -6.53 -4.95 -5.51
CA VAL A 19 -5.74 -3.73 -5.66
C VAL A 19 -6.58 -2.47 -5.43
N TYR A 20 -7.82 -2.49 -5.90
CA TYR A 20 -8.67 -1.30 -5.94
C TYR A 20 -9.75 -1.26 -4.86
N ASP A 21 -10.11 -2.43 -4.32
CA ASP A 21 -11.25 -2.56 -3.45
C ASP A 21 -10.87 -3.00 -2.03
N PHE A 22 -11.64 -2.53 -1.07
CA PHE A 22 -11.72 -3.06 0.28
C PHE A 22 -12.95 -3.96 0.38
N GLN A 23 -12.76 -5.22 0.75
CA GLN A 23 -13.86 -6.13 1.00
C GLN A 23 -14.46 -5.86 2.38
N CYS A 24 -15.76 -5.53 2.42
CA CYS A 24 -16.49 -5.35 3.66
C CYS A 24 -16.55 -6.67 4.44
N GLN A 25 -16.55 -6.62 5.78
CA GLN A 25 -16.50 -7.82 6.62
C GLN A 25 -17.78 -8.68 6.55
N ASN A 26 -18.88 -8.11 6.04
CA ASN A 26 -20.10 -8.87 5.76
C ASN A 26 -19.92 -9.86 4.58
N ASN A 27 -18.84 -9.75 3.79
CA ASN A 27 -18.52 -10.56 2.62
C ASN A 27 -19.57 -10.53 1.51
N VAL A 28 -20.33 -9.44 1.38
CA VAL A 28 -21.35 -9.29 0.32
C VAL A 28 -21.17 -8.04 -0.52
N GLU A 29 -20.24 -7.17 -0.15
CA GLU A 29 -19.99 -5.91 -0.84
C GLU A 29 -18.53 -5.48 -0.72
N CYS A 30 -18.11 -4.61 -1.63
CA CYS A 30 -16.82 -3.96 -1.65
C CYS A 30 -16.99 -2.46 -1.67
N THR A 31 -16.02 -1.73 -1.19
CA THR A 31 -15.89 -0.29 -1.41
C THR A 31 -14.52 0.03 -1.99
N ASP A 32 -14.41 1.17 -2.66
CA ASP A 32 -13.11 1.66 -3.12
C ASP A 32 -12.13 1.78 -1.95
N ILE A 33 -10.89 1.37 -2.16
CA ILE A 33 -9.85 1.38 -1.12
C ILE A 33 -9.61 2.79 -0.53
N ASN A 34 -9.83 3.85 -1.33
CA ASN A 34 -9.69 5.22 -0.87
C ASN A 34 -10.78 5.65 0.11
N ASN A 35 -11.89 4.93 0.17
CA ASN A 35 -12.98 5.17 1.11
C ASN A 35 -12.69 4.66 2.52
N VAL A 36 -11.69 3.77 2.67
CA VAL A 36 -11.35 3.22 3.99
C VAL A 36 -10.83 4.32 4.92
N CYS A 37 -11.46 4.45 6.10
CA CYS A 37 -11.10 5.44 7.11
C CYS A 37 -11.21 6.90 6.62
N ASN A 38 -12.19 7.21 5.79
CA ASN A 38 -12.46 8.56 5.28
C ASN A 38 -13.46 9.35 6.15
N GLY A 39 -14.06 8.73 7.17
CA GLY A 39 -15.05 9.31 8.06
C GLY A 39 -16.50 9.10 7.60
N GLN A 40 -16.72 8.33 6.53
CA GLN A 40 -18.03 7.95 6.04
C GLN A 40 -18.08 6.42 5.93
N SER A 41 -19.23 5.83 6.24
CA SER A 41 -19.39 4.38 6.14
C SER A 41 -20.00 4.03 4.80
N GLU A 42 -19.20 3.47 3.91
CA GLU A 42 -19.62 2.96 2.60
C GLU A 42 -20.02 1.49 2.70
N CYS A 43 -19.38 0.71 3.56
CA CYS A 43 -19.83 -0.63 3.89
C CYS A 43 -21.10 -0.59 4.76
N SER A 44 -22.11 -1.39 4.43
CA SER A 44 -23.36 -1.43 5.21
C SER A 44 -23.15 -1.93 6.65
N ASP A 45 -22.05 -2.66 6.90
CA ASP A 45 -21.64 -3.13 8.24
C ASP A 45 -20.64 -2.17 8.94
N GLY A 46 -20.28 -1.06 8.30
CA GLY A 46 -19.36 -0.06 8.83
C GLY A 46 -17.92 -0.56 8.99
N SER A 47 -17.56 -1.64 8.32
CA SER A 47 -16.24 -2.27 8.49
C SER A 47 -15.08 -1.46 7.94
N ASP A 48 -15.34 -0.58 6.97
CA ASP A 48 -14.40 0.38 6.39
C ASP A 48 -13.98 1.50 7.36
N GLU A 49 -14.84 1.79 8.36
CA GLU A 49 -14.63 2.86 9.35
C GLU A 49 -14.40 2.33 10.78
N LYS A 50 -14.16 1.02 10.94
CA LYS A 50 -13.92 0.44 12.27
C LYS A 50 -12.68 1.05 12.91
N GLN A 51 -12.84 1.47 14.18
CA GLN A 51 -11.74 2.04 14.96
C GLN A 51 -10.53 1.10 15.04
N GLU A 52 -10.77 -0.21 15.16
CA GLU A 52 -9.71 -1.22 15.20
C GLU A 52 -8.85 -1.22 13.94
N LEU A 53 -9.42 -0.93 12.78
CA LEU A 53 -8.72 -0.77 11.51
C LEU A 53 -8.05 0.61 11.42
N CYS A 54 -8.83 1.67 11.64
CA CYS A 54 -8.41 3.04 11.38
C CYS A 54 -7.40 3.58 12.40
N SER A 55 -7.29 2.96 13.58
CA SER A 55 -6.29 3.31 14.59
C SER A 55 -4.95 2.59 14.44
N ILE A 56 -4.83 1.66 13.47
CA ILE A 56 -3.55 0.98 13.23
C ILE A 56 -2.52 2.01 12.72
N PRO A 57 -1.36 2.16 13.39
CA PRO A 57 -0.40 3.19 13.03
C PRO A 57 0.23 2.91 11.66
N PHE A 58 0.71 3.98 11.02
CA PHE A 58 1.58 3.87 9.86
C PHE A 58 2.79 2.98 10.17
N ASP A 59 3.19 2.20 9.19
CA ASP A 59 4.38 1.35 9.27
C ASP A 59 5.03 1.22 7.89
N ILE A 60 6.32 0.89 7.85
CA ILE A 60 7.10 0.73 6.63
C ILE A 60 8.09 -0.42 6.78
N LYS A 61 8.29 -1.21 5.74
CA LYS A 61 9.27 -2.29 5.71
C LYS A 61 9.76 -2.58 4.29
N LEU A 62 10.87 -3.30 4.18
CA LEU A 62 11.35 -3.89 2.92
C LEU A 62 10.96 -5.36 2.86
N VAL A 63 10.57 -5.82 1.68
CA VAL A 63 10.17 -7.21 1.44
C VAL A 63 10.78 -7.74 0.14
N GLY A 64 10.95 -9.06 0.05
CA GLY A 64 11.34 -9.76 -1.17
C GLY A 64 12.74 -9.43 -1.70
N GLY A 65 13.60 -8.81 -0.90
CA GLY A 65 14.98 -8.50 -1.28
C GLY A 65 15.98 -9.59 -0.90
N SER A 66 17.24 -9.39 -1.29
CA SER A 66 18.34 -10.32 -1.00
C SER A 66 18.81 -10.29 0.46
N ASP A 67 18.51 -9.20 1.15
CA ASP A 67 18.91 -8.94 2.53
C ASP A 67 17.94 -7.94 3.20
N GLU A 68 18.17 -7.63 4.48
CA GLU A 68 17.32 -6.73 5.27
C GLU A 68 17.37 -5.25 4.82
N ARG A 69 18.36 -4.88 4.00
CA ARG A 69 18.61 -3.50 3.54
C ARG A 69 18.15 -3.25 2.11
N THR A 70 17.75 -4.30 1.41
CA THR A 70 17.34 -4.23 0.00
C THR A 70 15.99 -4.90 -0.16
N GLY A 71 15.07 -4.26 -0.84
CA GLY A 71 13.76 -4.86 -1.11
C GLY A 71 12.75 -3.87 -1.62
N ARG A 72 11.58 -4.41 -1.93
CA ARG A 72 10.39 -3.63 -2.27
C ARG A 72 9.90 -2.90 -1.03
N VAL A 73 9.62 -1.62 -1.20
CA VAL A 73 9.06 -0.80 -0.12
C VAL A 73 7.57 -1.10 0.01
N VAL A 74 7.15 -1.57 1.17
CA VAL A 74 5.73 -1.69 1.51
C VAL A 74 5.44 -0.81 2.71
N ILE A 75 4.30 -0.14 2.66
CA ILE A 75 3.82 0.79 3.67
C ILE A 75 2.43 0.37 4.15
N ARG A 76 2.13 0.61 5.41
CA ARG A 76 0.80 0.43 5.96
C ARG A 76 0.17 1.80 6.20
N HIS A 77 -0.85 2.10 5.42
CA HIS A 77 -1.65 3.31 5.53
C HIS A 77 -3.10 2.92 5.79
N ARG A 78 -3.77 3.61 6.70
CA ARG A 78 -5.16 3.30 7.08
C ARG A 78 -5.38 1.82 7.43
N GLY A 79 -4.39 1.20 8.09
CA GLY A 79 -4.41 -0.21 8.49
C GLY A 79 -4.14 -1.22 7.37
N ILE A 80 -3.96 -0.80 6.14
CA ILE A 80 -3.81 -1.65 4.96
C ILE A 80 -2.39 -1.53 4.39
N TRP A 81 -1.74 -2.67 4.16
CA TRP A 81 -0.45 -2.73 3.51
C TRP A 81 -0.58 -2.52 2.00
N GLY A 82 0.33 -1.77 1.42
CA GLY A 82 0.42 -1.51 0.00
C GLY A 82 1.81 -1.04 -0.41
N THR A 83 1.97 -0.60 -1.64
CA THR A 83 3.26 -0.27 -2.24
C THR A 83 3.37 1.21 -2.60
N ILE A 84 4.51 1.57 -3.17
CA ILE A 84 4.82 2.90 -3.71
C ILE A 84 5.12 2.72 -5.19
N CYS A 85 4.52 3.55 -6.05
CA CYS A 85 4.83 3.60 -7.48
C CYS A 85 6.21 4.20 -7.73
N GLU A 86 6.93 3.68 -8.72
CA GLU A 86 8.25 4.19 -9.08
C GLU A 86 8.23 5.51 -9.87
N ASP A 87 7.07 5.94 -10.34
CA ASP A 87 6.93 7.19 -11.07
C ASP A 87 7.47 8.37 -10.25
N ASN A 88 8.42 9.10 -10.82
CA ASN A 88 9.11 10.23 -10.19
C ASN A 88 9.83 9.90 -8.86
N PHE A 89 10.05 8.63 -8.56
CA PHE A 89 10.81 8.20 -7.37
C PHE A 89 12.31 8.15 -7.70
N GLY A 90 13.12 8.71 -6.83
CA GLY A 90 14.57 8.79 -7.04
C GLY A 90 15.38 8.47 -5.79
N ASP A 91 16.70 8.75 -5.88
CA ASP A 91 17.63 8.50 -4.78
C ASP A 91 17.37 9.36 -3.54
N ASN A 92 16.78 10.55 -3.70
CA ASN A 92 16.42 11.40 -2.56
C ASN A 92 15.27 10.79 -1.75
N GLU A 93 14.27 10.28 -2.42
CA GLU A 93 13.14 9.56 -1.81
C GLU A 93 13.65 8.26 -1.14
N ALA A 94 14.56 7.53 -1.82
CA ALA A 94 15.21 6.35 -1.25
C ALA A 94 15.96 6.66 0.05
N LYS A 95 16.64 7.83 0.15
CA LYS A 95 17.29 8.27 1.39
C LYS A 95 16.29 8.50 2.52
N VAL A 96 15.15 9.11 2.21
CA VAL A 96 14.09 9.33 3.20
C VAL A 96 13.50 7.99 3.67
N VAL A 97 13.19 7.08 2.75
CA VAL A 97 12.70 5.73 3.05
C VAL A 97 13.70 4.98 3.95
N CYS A 98 14.98 4.97 3.59
CA CYS A 98 16.01 4.29 4.40
C CYS A 98 16.12 4.89 5.81
N ARG A 99 15.96 6.22 5.93
CA ARG A 99 15.95 6.89 7.25
C ARG A 99 14.73 6.47 8.07
N MET A 100 13.55 6.39 7.46
CA MET A 100 12.32 5.91 8.12
C MET A 100 12.48 4.47 8.63
N LEU A 101 13.21 3.64 7.90
CA LEU A 101 13.53 2.26 8.26
C LEU A 101 14.64 2.16 9.34
N GLY A 102 15.27 3.26 9.72
CA GLY A 102 16.37 3.29 10.69
C GLY A 102 17.72 2.87 10.13
N PHE A 103 17.86 2.81 8.81
CA PHE A 103 19.14 2.51 8.16
C PHE A 103 19.95 3.77 7.83
N PRO A 104 21.28 3.65 7.64
CA PRO A 104 22.07 4.72 7.05
C PRO A 104 21.52 5.07 5.66
N ASN A 105 21.45 6.35 5.36
CA ASN A 105 20.84 6.83 4.13
C ASN A 105 21.80 7.54 3.17
N SER A 106 23.08 7.65 3.52
CA SER A 106 24.07 8.37 2.70
C SER A 106 24.28 7.77 1.31
N ASN A 107 24.13 6.45 1.21
CA ASN A 107 24.30 5.69 -0.03
C ASN A 107 23.02 4.97 -0.45
N ALA A 108 21.87 5.41 0.03
CA ALA A 108 20.58 4.86 -0.38
C ALA A 108 20.39 5.05 -1.88
N LYS A 109 19.84 4.03 -2.53
CA LYS A 109 19.60 4.01 -3.96
C LYS A 109 18.21 3.47 -4.28
N PHE A 110 17.57 4.10 -5.24
CA PHE A 110 16.43 3.55 -5.94
C PHE A 110 16.92 2.58 -7.02
N LEU A 111 16.31 1.41 -7.09
CA LEU A 111 16.64 0.35 -8.03
C LEU A 111 15.57 0.24 -9.12
N HIS A 112 15.80 0.90 -10.25
CA HIS A 112 14.89 0.87 -11.40
C HIS A 112 14.69 -0.55 -11.93
N ASN A 113 13.47 -0.89 -12.28
CA ASN A 113 13.08 -2.18 -12.87
C ASN A 113 13.55 -3.39 -12.06
N ALA A 114 13.75 -3.22 -10.76
CA ALA A 114 14.15 -4.32 -9.89
C ALA A 114 12.96 -5.22 -9.61
N THR A 115 13.16 -6.53 -9.70
CA THR A 115 12.17 -7.51 -9.33
C THR A 115 12.46 -8.06 -7.94
N THR A 116 11.42 -8.35 -7.19
CA THR A 116 11.49 -9.00 -5.87
C THR A 116 10.57 -10.21 -5.83
N ASP A 117 10.84 -11.14 -4.92
CA ASP A 117 9.99 -12.32 -4.71
C ASP A 117 8.69 -12.01 -3.94
N TYR A 118 8.29 -10.75 -3.92
CA TYR A 118 7.08 -10.31 -3.25
C TYR A 118 5.92 -10.23 -4.24
N HIS A 119 4.81 -10.89 -3.93
CA HIS A 119 3.64 -11.06 -4.79
C HIS A 119 2.35 -10.56 -4.15
N ASP A 120 2.43 -9.67 -3.17
CA ASP A 120 1.26 -9.04 -2.60
C ASP A 120 0.58 -8.14 -3.64
N LYS A 121 -0.74 -8.14 -3.61
CA LYS A 121 -1.58 -7.40 -4.56
C LYS A 121 -2.33 -6.25 -3.88
N GLY A 122 -1.82 -5.78 -2.75
CA GLY A 122 -2.42 -4.64 -2.06
C GLY A 122 -2.39 -3.35 -2.89
N PRO A 123 -3.01 -2.27 -2.40
CA PRO A 123 -3.07 -1.00 -3.13
C PRO A 123 -1.69 -0.37 -3.32
N ILE A 124 -1.59 0.50 -4.33
CA ILE A 124 -0.44 1.38 -4.53
C ILE A 124 -0.79 2.73 -3.89
N TRP A 125 -0.26 2.97 -2.68
CA TRP A 125 -0.64 4.11 -1.86
C TRP A 125 -0.01 5.44 -2.26
N ILE A 126 1.15 5.41 -2.89
CA ILE A 126 1.93 6.63 -3.17
C ILE A 126 2.37 6.61 -4.62
N THR A 127 2.06 7.69 -5.33
CA THR A 127 2.69 8.07 -6.59
C THR A 127 3.14 9.52 -6.49
N LEU A 128 4.39 9.78 -6.86
CA LEU A 128 4.95 11.13 -6.86
C LEU A 128 4.53 11.86 -8.14
N LYS A 129 4.26 13.17 -8.05
CA LYS A 129 3.83 13.97 -9.20
C LYS A 129 4.96 14.59 -9.97
N GLU A 130 6.08 14.89 -9.31
CA GLU A 130 7.24 15.54 -9.89
C GLU A 130 8.52 14.85 -9.43
N GLU A 131 9.53 14.81 -10.27
CA GLU A 131 10.85 14.31 -9.90
C GLU A 131 11.43 15.16 -8.78
N ASP A 132 12.13 14.51 -7.84
CA ASP A 132 12.85 15.15 -6.72
C ASP A 132 11.95 15.94 -5.75
N ASP A 133 10.77 15.42 -5.45
CA ASP A 133 9.89 16.01 -4.43
C ASP A 133 10.53 16.07 -3.04
N CYS A 134 11.46 15.15 -2.75
CA CYS A 134 12.26 15.15 -1.53
C CYS A 134 13.65 15.75 -1.76
N THR A 135 14.20 16.40 -0.76
CA THR A 135 15.60 16.83 -0.75
C THR A 135 16.56 15.74 -0.29
N GLY A 136 16.02 14.66 0.26
CA GLY A 136 16.75 13.56 0.88
C GLY A 136 17.15 13.82 2.34
N ASN A 137 16.70 14.93 2.95
CA ASN A 137 17.00 15.30 4.34
C ASN A 137 15.80 15.14 5.26
N GLU A 138 14.63 14.91 4.71
CA GLU A 138 13.39 14.76 5.45
C GLU A 138 13.44 13.49 6.33
N SER A 139 12.78 13.53 7.49
CA SER A 139 12.68 12.39 8.39
C SER A 139 11.54 11.44 8.03
N HIS A 140 10.59 11.91 7.22
CA HIS A 140 9.42 11.16 6.77
C HIS A 140 9.00 11.61 5.39
N LEU A 141 8.44 10.71 4.59
CA LEU A 141 7.99 11.01 3.24
C LEU A 141 6.94 12.13 3.17
N ASP A 142 6.08 12.26 4.16
CA ASP A 142 5.06 13.32 4.24
C ASP A 142 5.63 14.75 4.42
N GLN A 143 6.92 14.87 4.67
CA GLN A 143 7.63 16.16 4.79
C GLN A 143 8.22 16.63 3.46
N CYS A 144 8.20 15.80 2.43
CA CYS A 144 8.62 16.16 1.09
C CYS A 144 7.63 17.12 0.43
N LYS A 145 8.07 17.86 -0.59
CA LYS A 145 7.25 18.92 -1.20
C LYS A 145 6.05 18.33 -1.96
N GLN A 146 4.86 18.60 -1.49
CA GLN A 146 3.57 18.67 -2.20
C GLN A 146 2.94 17.43 -2.85
N SER A 147 3.49 16.22 -2.87
CA SER A 147 2.96 15.25 -3.83
C SER A 147 2.57 13.89 -3.33
N TYR A 148 2.50 13.68 -2.04
CA TYR A 148 2.01 12.40 -1.54
C TYR A 148 0.49 12.40 -1.54
N LEU A 149 -0.06 11.87 -2.61
CA LEU A 149 -1.42 11.38 -2.58
C LEU A 149 -1.39 10.05 -1.80
N TRP A 150 -1.79 10.11 -0.54
CA TRP A 150 -2.14 8.93 0.25
C TRP A 150 -3.48 8.35 -0.23
N GLU A 151 -3.62 8.29 -1.54
CA GLU A 151 -4.76 7.74 -2.24
C GLU A 151 -4.23 6.76 -3.26
N HIS A 152 -4.94 5.65 -3.42
CA HIS A 152 -4.55 4.64 -4.39
C HIS A 152 -4.44 5.25 -5.80
N ASP A 153 -3.34 4.95 -6.48
CA ASP A 153 -3.10 5.37 -7.86
C ASP A 153 -3.57 4.30 -8.84
N TYR A 154 -4.55 4.66 -9.64
CA TYR A 154 -5.11 3.78 -10.67
C TYR A 154 -4.28 3.74 -11.97
N THR A 155 -3.22 4.54 -12.08
CA THR A 155 -2.38 4.62 -13.29
C THR A 155 -1.13 3.76 -13.21
N CYS A 156 -0.73 3.37 -12.00
CA CYS A 156 0.44 2.56 -11.72
C CYS A 156 0.07 1.08 -11.48
N ASN A 157 0.98 0.20 -11.72
CA ASN A 157 0.80 -1.24 -11.46
C ASN A 157 2.00 -1.83 -10.71
N HIS A 158 1.88 -3.03 -10.15
CA HIS A 158 2.91 -3.64 -9.31
C HIS A 158 4.23 -4.01 -10.01
N SER A 159 4.31 -3.89 -11.34
CA SER A 159 5.60 -3.98 -12.04
C SER A 159 6.44 -2.71 -11.86
N GLU A 160 5.80 -1.65 -11.41
CA GLU A 160 6.36 -0.30 -11.17
C GLU A 160 6.53 -0.01 -9.68
N ASP A 161 6.52 -1.04 -8.84
CA ASP A 161 6.71 -0.88 -7.40
C ASP A 161 8.16 -0.51 -7.07
N VAL A 162 8.30 0.45 -6.15
CA VAL A 162 9.61 0.94 -5.68
C VAL A 162 10.41 -0.16 -4.98
N VAL A 163 11.64 -0.34 -5.42
CA VAL A 163 12.66 -1.15 -4.75
C VAL A 163 13.84 -0.25 -4.37
N VAL A 164 14.30 -0.35 -3.13
CA VAL A 164 15.43 0.44 -2.65
C VAL A 164 16.51 -0.43 -2.04
N THR A 165 17.73 0.11 -1.96
CA THR A 165 18.81 -0.43 -1.13
C THR A 165 19.36 0.65 -0.21
N CYS A 166 19.52 0.32 1.07
CA CYS A 166 19.95 1.19 2.16
C CYS A 166 21.39 0.83 2.58
N LEU A 167 22.39 1.30 1.84
CA LEU A 167 23.82 0.99 2.03
C LEU A 167 24.52 1.97 2.96
#